data_5c39e9beb46469df8d11a97b0ca24927
#
_entry.id   5c39e9beb46469df8d11a97b0ca24927
#
_cell.length_a   1.000
_cell.length_b   1.000
_cell.length_c   1.000
_cell.angle_alpha   90.00
_cell.angle_beta   90.00
_cell.angle_gamma   90.00
#
_symmetry.space_group_name_H-M   'P 1'
#
loop_
_entity.id
_entity.type
_entity.pdbx_description
1 polymer ?
#
loop_
_entity_poly.entity_id
_entity_poly.type
_entity_poly.pdbx_seq_one_letter_code
_entity_poly.pdbx_strand_id
1 'polypeptide(L)'
;GTLIPSILFSLLSLKLISPKPQLRNVGYVLGALLLILIGFATYFGVNMAKKDMIYKGHKEDTENVAINTTSDSLYVDVKQITIPQNFTAYDDDIFSDKKMVYEEDYPYVDVNRSATATAPYLIVKKEGKGYNIPVQLNVPVEVQDNKILLPNFVKYPYQDRFRNYNVTYELVVPMSTRVFKLKENALNLDGDLDGDGVQDDDDDAHGVVIEKNKIKINGSTIQYSSSDKDSVIINGTKMPKAEADKIIDSMKTNMGKMENVDISIKDGKKEKCIKTK
;
A
#
# COMPACT_ATOMS: atom_id res chain seq x y z
N GLY A 1 -30.70 1.07 17.24
CA GLY A 1 -31.71 0.87 16.16
C GLY A 1 -32.74 -0.23 16.43
N THR A 2 -32.55 -1.13 17.40
CA THR A 2 -33.38 -2.33 17.61
C THR A 2 -34.59 -2.10 18.55
N LEU A 3 -34.58 -1.05 19.35
CA LEU A 3 -35.62 -0.77 20.35
C LEU A 3 -37.03 -0.54 19.76
N ILE A 4 -37.12 0.22 18.66
CA ILE A 4 -38.40 0.56 18.02
C ILE A 4 -39.08 -0.67 17.41
N PRO A 5 -38.39 -1.52 16.63
CA PRO A 5 -38.97 -2.77 16.14
C PRO A 5 -39.43 -3.71 17.28
N SER A 6 -38.64 -3.80 18.36
CA SER A 6 -38.98 -4.67 19.50
C SER A 6 -40.26 -4.21 20.22
N ILE A 7 -40.45 -2.90 20.42
CA ILE A 7 -41.65 -2.31 21.00
C ILE A 7 -42.85 -2.57 20.08
N LEU A 8 -42.70 -2.40 18.78
CA LEU A 8 -43.74 -2.65 17.78
C LEU A 8 -44.19 -4.11 17.80
N PHE A 9 -43.24 -5.07 17.81
CA PHE A 9 -43.54 -6.50 17.91
C PHE A 9 -44.24 -6.87 19.21
N SER A 10 -43.79 -6.29 20.35
CA SER A 10 -44.41 -6.52 21.68
C SER A 10 -45.84 -6.00 21.73
N LEU A 11 -46.12 -4.81 21.20
CA LEU A 11 -47.48 -4.26 21.12
C LEU A 11 -48.39 -5.01 20.16
N LEU A 12 -47.86 -5.50 19.04
CA LEU A 12 -48.59 -6.35 18.06
C LEU A 12 -48.97 -7.68 18.71
N SER A 13 -48.04 -8.30 19.44
CA SER A 13 -48.27 -9.55 20.16
C SER A 13 -49.35 -9.40 21.24
N LEU A 14 -49.32 -8.30 22.00
CA LEU A 14 -50.34 -8.00 23.01
C LEU A 14 -51.74 -7.84 22.41
N LYS A 15 -51.84 -7.21 21.23
CA LYS A 15 -53.12 -7.04 20.50
C LYS A 15 -53.68 -8.36 19.96
N LEU A 16 -52.82 -9.28 19.54
CA LEU A 16 -53.20 -10.60 19.05
C LEU A 16 -53.69 -11.52 20.17
N ILE A 17 -53.13 -11.41 21.37
CA ILE A 17 -53.42 -12.31 22.51
C ILE A 17 -54.63 -11.84 23.33
N SER A 18 -55.00 -10.55 23.31
CA SER A 18 -56.06 -9.95 24.12
C SER A 18 -57.14 -9.21 23.32
N PRO A 19 -58.28 -9.85 23.06
CA PRO A 19 -59.40 -9.23 22.26
C PRO A 19 -60.21 -8.21 23.01
N LYS A 20 -59.75 -7.65 24.16
CA LYS A 20 -60.51 -6.70 24.96
C LYS A 20 -60.66 -5.32 24.27
N PRO A 21 -61.89 -4.66 24.32
CA PRO A 21 -62.15 -3.40 23.66
C PRO A 21 -61.33 -2.21 24.15
N GLN A 22 -60.71 -2.31 25.31
CA GLN A 22 -59.81 -1.25 25.85
C GLN A 22 -58.51 -1.08 25.04
N LEU A 23 -58.17 -2.01 24.15
CA LEU A 23 -56.97 -1.93 23.27
C LEU A 23 -57.23 -1.28 21.92
N ARG A 24 -58.40 -0.65 21.67
CA ARG A 24 -58.72 0.03 20.41
C ARG A 24 -57.71 1.11 20.08
N ASN A 25 -57.23 1.86 21.11
CA ASN A 25 -56.24 2.96 20.94
C ASN A 25 -54.84 2.44 20.61
N VAL A 26 -54.48 1.22 20.98
CA VAL A 26 -53.19 0.59 20.65
C VAL A 26 -53.00 0.45 19.12
N GLY A 27 -54.10 0.26 18.38
CA GLY A 27 -54.03 0.23 16.91
C GLY A 27 -53.61 1.56 16.30
N TYR A 28 -54.08 2.67 16.85
CA TYR A 28 -53.71 4.01 16.37
C TYR A 28 -52.25 4.33 16.74
N VAL A 29 -51.81 3.96 17.94
CA VAL A 29 -50.42 4.13 18.37
C VAL A 29 -49.45 3.28 17.49
N LEU A 30 -49.84 2.05 17.19
CA LEU A 30 -49.08 1.19 16.30
C LEU A 30 -49.00 1.78 14.88
N GLY A 31 -50.13 2.29 14.35
CA GLY A 31 -50.15 2.94 13.05
C GLY A 31 -49.25 4.18 13.00
N ALA A 32 -49.32 5.04 14.03
CA ALA A 32 -48.48 6.22 14.13
C ALA A 32 -46.97 5.87 14.22
N LEU A 33 -46.60 4.86 15.02
CA LEU A 33 -45.21 4.35 15.13
C LEU A 33 -44.72 3.80 13.80
N LEU A 34 -45.58 3.07 13.06
CA LEU A 34 -45.22 2.52 11.75
C LEU A 34 -44.98 3.62 10.73
N LEU A 35 -45.83 4.68 10.71
CA LEU A 35 -45.63 5.83 9.84
C LEU A 35 -44.33 6.58 10.14
N ILE A 36 -43.98 6.74 11.42
CA ILE A 36 -42.69 7.33 11.84
C ILE A 36 -41.53 6.47 11.35
N LEU A 37 -41.63 5.16 11.52
CA LEU A 37 -40.57 4.22 11.07
C LEU A 37 -40.39 4.24 9.56
N ILE A 38 -41.48 4.28 8.79
CA ILE A 38 -41.43 4.44 7.33
C ILE A 38 -40.79 5.77 6.96
N GLY A 39 -41.15 6.86 7.65
CA GLY A 39 -40.55 8.20 7.45
C GLY A 39 -39.03 8.19 7.67
N PHE A 40 -38.59 7.60 8.76
CA PHE A 40 -37.14 7.42 9.03
C PHE A 40 -36.47 6.54 7.99
N ALA A 41 -37.04 5.38 7.65
CA ALA A 41 -36.46 4.48 6.65
C ALA A 41 -36.35 5.16 5.28
N THR A 42 -37.36 5.91 4.88
CA THR A 42 -37.34 6.68 3.64
C THR A 42 -36.27 7.78 3.66
N TYR A 43 -36.18 8.56 4.74
CA TYR A 43 -35.19 9.61 4.91
C TYR A 43 -33.77 9.05 4.81
N PHE A 44 -33.46 7.99 5.57
CA PHE A 44 -32.14 7.35 5.54
C PHE A 44 -31.88 6.69 4.19
N GLY A 45 -32.84 5.99 3.60
CA GLY A 45 -32.73 5.33 2.30
C GLY A 45 -32.43 6.33 1.18
N VAL A 46 -33.16 7.46 1.13
CA VAL A 46 -32.93 8.52 0.15
C VAL A 46 -31.55 9.15 0.33
N ASN A 47 -31.11 9.39 1.58
CA ASN A 47 -29.80 9.96 1.82
C ASN A 47 -28.67 8.99 1.46
N MET A 48 -28.80 7.69 1.72
CA MET A 48 -27.85 6.68 1.26
C MET A 48 -27.80 6.60 -0.27
N ALA A 49 -28.97 6.51 -0.91
CA ALA A 49 -29.05 6.46 -2.37
C ALA A 49 -28.43 7.71 -3.04
N LYS A 50 -28.64 8.91 -2.47
CA LYS A 50 -27.99 10.13 -2.97
C LYS A 50 -26.48 10.06 -2.87
N LYS A 51 -25.93 9.57 -1.74
CA LYS A 51 -24.47 9.39 -1.58
C LYS A 51 -23.92 8.39 -2.59
N ASP A 52 -24.58 7.25 -2.77
CA ASP A 52 -24.15 6.24 -3.74
C ASP A 52 -24.23 6.77 -5.18
N MET A 53 -25.22 7.60 -5.51
CA MET A 53 -25.31 8.23 -6.83
C MET A 53 -24.22 9.28 -7.07
N ILE A 54 -23.89 10.10 -6.06
CA ILE A 54 -22.87 11.15 -6.16
C ILE A 54 -21.47 10.52 -6.31
N TYR A 55 -21.20 9.45 -5.53
CA TYR A 55 -19.88 8.78 -5.52
C TYR A 55 -19.81 7.53 -6.38
N LYS A 56 -20.70 7.40 -7.37
CA LYS A 56 -20.69 6.26 -8.30
C LYS A 56 -19.47 6.32 -9.23
N GLY A 57 -18.84 5.16 -9.42
CA GLY A 57 -17.64 5.01 -10.25
C GLY A 57 -16.41 5.66 -9.62
N HIS A 58 -15.32 5.70 -10.37
CA HIS A 58 -14.04 6.23 -9.94
C HIS A 58 -13.57 7.31 -10.92
N LYS A 59 -12.85 8.27 -10.42
CA LYS A 59 -12.11 9.26 -11.20
C LYS A 59 -10.64 9.11 -10.87
N GLU A 60 -9.84 8.98 -11.92
CA GLU A 60 -8.39 8.95 -11.84
C GLU A 60 -7.81 10.27 -12.34
N ASP A 61 -6.75 10.70 -11.70
CA ASP A 61 -5.88 11.79 -12.12
C ASP A 61 -4.43 11.32 -12.07
N THR A 62 -3.66 11.59 -13.13
CA THR A 62 -2.29 11.09 -13.26
C THR A 62 -1.34 12.25 -13.39
N GLU A 63 -0.31 12.25 -12.57
CA GLU A 63 0.76 13.26 -12.56
C GLU A 63 2.10 12.59 -12.86
N ASN A 64 2.89 13.18 -13.78
CA ASN A 64 4.23 12.71 -14.08
C ASN A 64 5.27 13.63 -13.45
N VAL A 65 6.11 13.07 -12.60
CA VAL A 65 7.21 13.77 -11.92
C VAL A 65 8.53 13.34 -12.56
N ALA A 66 9.20 14.27 -13.26
CA ALA A 66 10.49 14.00 -13.87
C ALA A 66 11.59 13.92 -12.79
N ILE A 67 12.49 12.93 -12.92
CA ILE A 67 13.64 12.74 -12.05
C ILE A 67 14.90 13.08 -12.84
N ASN A 68 15.44 14.25 -12.59
CA ASN A 68 16.63 14.75 -13.28
C ASN A 68 17.89 14.29 -12.53
N THR A 69 18.35 13.08 -12.82
CA THR A 69 19.57 12.54 -12.22
C THR A 69 20.46 11.93 -13.29
N THR A 70 21.78 11.97 -13.05
CA THR A 70 22.79 11.27 -13.85
C THR A 70 23.27 10.00 -13.15
N SER A 71 22.71 9.68 -11.99
CA SER A 71 23.08 8.50 -11.20
C SER A 71 22.41 7.24 -11.75
N ASP A 72 23.15 6.14 -11.80
CA ASP A 72 22.61 4.81 -12.09
C ASP A 72 21.89 4.18 -10.89
N SER A 73 21.77 4.91 -9.78
CA SER A 73 21.14 4.46 -8.56
C SER A 73 20.11 5.48 -8.08
N LEU A 74 18.89 5.02 -7.82
CA LEU A 74 17.81 5.81 -7.25
C LEU A 74 17.49 5.30 -5.84
N TYR A 75 17.15 6.24 -4.97
CA TYR A 75 16.77 5.94 -3.60
C TYR A 75 15.34 6.42 -3.36
N VAL A 76 14.48 5.54 -2.85
CA VAL A 76 13.12 5.88 -2.45
C VAL A 76 13.02 5.90 -0.93
N ASP A 77 12.43 6.95 -0.39
CA ASP A 77 12.24 7.12 1.06
C ASP A 77 10.89 7.82 1.33
N VAL A 78 10.48 7.81 2.58
CA VAL A 78 9.26 8.47 3.02
C VAL A 78 9.59 9.79 3.70
N LYS A 79 8.92 10.84 3.25
CA LYS A 79 8.93 12.16 3.89
C LYS A 79 7.89 12.17 5.00
N GLN A 80 8.37 12.39 6.23
CA GLN A 80 7.48 12.58 7.37
C GLN A 80 6.82 13.96 7.32
N ILE A 81 5.50 13.97 7.18
CA ILE A 81 4.69 15.19 7.22
C ILE A 81 4.23 15.43 8.65
N THR A 82 4.50 16.62 9.17
CA THR A 82 4.02 17.02 10.48
C THR A 82 2.60 17.57 10.37
N ILE A 83 1.68 16.93 11.08
CA ILE A 83 0.28 17.38 11.14
C ILE A 83 0.19 18.63 12.02
N PRO A 84 -0.47 19.72 11.54
CA PRO A 84 -0.63 20.94 12.32
C PRO A 84 -1.42 20.72 13.61
N GLN A 85 -1.09 21.44 14.69
CA GLN A 85 -1.67 21.25 16.02
C GLN A 85 -3.19 21.52 16.11
N ASN A 86 -3.76 22.24 15.14
CA ASN A 86 -5.20 22.52 15.06
C ASN A 86 -6.01 21.35 14.45
N PHE A 87 -5.35 20.28 14.00
CA PHE A 87 -6.01 19.06 13.53
C PHE A 87 -6.22 18.11 14.70
N THR A 88 -7.40 17.51 14.75
CA THR A 88 -7.77 16.50 15.75
C THR A 88 -7.91 15.15 15.08
N ALA A 89 -7.53 14.07 15.76
CA ALA A 89 -7.75 12.71 15.29
C ALA A 89 -9.25 12.47 15.14
N TYR A 90 -9.65 12.01 13.96
CA TYR A 90 -11.02 11.61 13.63
C TYR A 90 -11.15 10.09 13.67
N ASP A 91 -10.08 9.40 13.29
CA ASP A 91 -9.85 7.96 13.39
C ASP A 91 -8.35 7.75 13.63
N ASP A 92 -7.89 6.53 13.82
CA ASP A 92 -6.49 6.23 14.14
C ASP A 92 -5.51 6.84 13.12
N ASP A 93 -5.86 6.81 11.83
CA ASP A 93 -5.02 7.25 10.72
C ASP A 93 -5.50 8.55 10.05
N ILE A 94 -6.56 9.19 10.58
CA ILE A 94 -7.22 10.34 9.95
C ILE A 94 -7.27 11.52 10.91
N PHE A 95 -6.74 12.66 10.47
CA PHE A 95 -6.73 13.92 11.22
C PHE A 95 -7.48 15.01 10.45
N SER A 96 -8.28 15.84 11.14
CA SER A 96 -9.08 16.86 10.48
C SER A 96 -9.26 18.11 11.35
N ASP A 97 -9.33 19.27 10.67
CA ASP A 97 -9.76 20.55 11.22
C ASP A 97 -11.18 20.94 10.76
N LYS A 98 -11.93 19.99 10.18
CA LYS A 98 -13.25 20.14 9.53
C LYS A 98 -13.24 20.96 8.25
N LYS A 99 -12.10 21.41 7.76
CA LYS A 99 -11.91 22.02 6.44
C LYS A 99 -11.07 21.13 5.55
N MET A 100 -10.01 20.59 6.11
CA MET A 100 -9.07 19.69 5.45
C MET A 100 -8.93 18.39 6.24
N VAL A 101 -8.48 17.34 5.56
CA VAL A 101 -8.16 16.03 6.12
C VAL A 101 -6.71 15.71 5.76
N TYR A 102 -5.98 15.16 6.72
CA TYR A 102 -4.75 14.39 6.50
C TYR A 102 -5.09 12.93 6.79
N GLU A 103 -4.80 12.07 5.85
CA GLU A 103 -4.98 10.62 5.95
C GLU A 103 -3.61 9.98 5.80
N GLU A 104 -3.25 9.08 6.74
CA GLU A 104 -1.99 8.37 6.67
C GLU A 104 -1.96 7.49 5.42
N ASP A 105 -0.84 7.54 4.71
CA ASP A 105 -0.59 6.76 3.51
C ASP A 105 0.68 5.93 3.70
N TYR A 106 0.60 4.67 3.34
CA TYR A 106 1.75 3.79 3.28
C TYR A 106 2.11 3.57 1.80
N PRO A 107 3.08 4.32 1.26
CA PRO A 107 3.32 4.34 -0.16
C PRO A 107 3.69 2.96 -0.72
N TYR A 108 2.98 2.55 -1.76
CA TYR A 108 3.29 1.39 -2.58
C TYR A 108 3.85 1.85 -3.92
N VAL A 109 5.07 1.46 -4.24
CA VAL A 109 5.79 1.85 -5.46
C VAL A 109 6.07 0.63 -6.31
N ASP A 110 5.52 0.62 -7.52
CA ASP A 110 5.79 -0.38 -8.54
C ASP A 110 6.91 0.10 -9.47
N VAL A 111 7.99 -0.64 -9.57
CA VAL A 111 9.18 -0.29 -10.37
C VAL A 111 9.12 -0.99 -11.72
N ASN A 112 8.94 -0.19 -12.77
CA ASN A 112 8.84 -0.63 -14.14
C ASN A 112 10.08 -0.23 -14.95
N ARG A 113 10.67 -1.19 -15.67
CA ARG A 113 11.80 -0.91 -16.55
C ARG A 113 11.37 -0.63 -17.97
N SER A 114 12.00 0.36 -18.57
CA SER A 114 11.72 0.74 -19.94
C SER A 114 13.01 0.85 -20.75
N ALA A 115 13.10 0.09 -21.85
CA ALA A 115 14.19 0.18 -22.79
C ALA A 115 14.20 1.51 -23.58
N THR A 116 13.08 2.24 -23.59
CA THR A 116 12.93 3.52 -24.29
C THR A 116 13.10 4.72 -23.37
N ALA A 117 13.06 4.51 -22.05
CA ALA A 117 13.27 5.60 -21.09
C ALA A 117 14.75 6.01 -21.07
N THR A 118 15.01 7.27 -21.37
CA THR A 118 16.36 7.88 -21.29
C THR A 118 16.68 8.47 -19.92
N ALA A 119 15.65 8.75 -19.12
CA ALA A 119 15.74 9.24 -17.75
C ALA A 119 14.59 8.63 -16.91
N PRO A 120 14.79 8.45 -15.60
CA PRO A 120 13.74 7.95 -14.74
C PRO A 120 12.64 9.00 -14.54
N TYR A 121 11.40 8.54 -14.30
CA TYR A 121 10.27 9.38 -13.92
C TYR A 121 9.29 8.60 -13.06
N LEU A 122 8.56 9.33 -12.21
CA LEU A 122 7.55 8.79 -11.34
C LEU A 122 6.16 9.18 -11.85
N ILE A 123 5.28 8.21 -11.99
CA ILE A 123 3.87 8.39 -12.28
C ILE A 123 3.11 8.29 -10.96
N VAL A 124 2.41 9.35 -10.57
CA VAL A 124 1.53 9.39 -9.39
C VAL A 124 0.10 9.28 -9.86
N LYS A 125 -0.54 8.15 -9.61
CA LYS A 125 -1.95 7.91 -9.93
C LYS A 125 -2.78 8.17 -8.69
N LYS A 126 -3.69 9.14 -8.79
CA LYS A 126 -4.59 9.56 -7.72
C LYS A 126 -5.99 9.15 -8.09
N GLU A 127 -6.64 8.35 -7.28
CA GLU A 127 -7.96 7.83 -7.55
C GLU A 127 -8.95 8.21 -6.44
N GLY A 128 -10.20 8.43 -6.80
CA GLY A 128 -11.26 8.69 -5.83
C GLY A 128 -12.64 8.35 -6.39
N LYS A 129 -13.57 7.96 -5.52
CA LYS A 129 -14.96 7.71 -5.90
C LYS A 129 -15.63 8.96 -6.47
N GLY A 130 -16.53 8.77 -7.45
CA GLY A 130 -17.27 9.86 -8.11
C GLY A 130 -16.63 10.29 -9.42
N TYR A 131 -17.02 9.63 -10.53
CA TYR A 131 -16.43 9.85 -11.86
C TYR A 131 -16.58 11.29 -12.40
N ASN A 132 -17.60 12.05 -11.92
CA ASN A 132 -17.85 13.43 -12.32
C ASN A 132 -17.19 14.47 -11.39
N ILE A 133 -16.53 14.05 -10.34
CA ILE A 133 -15.94 14.96 -9.35
C ILE A 133 -14.42 14.97 -9.56
N PRO A 134 -13.79 16.14 -9.74
CA PRO A 134 -12.34 16.25 -9.86
C PRO A 134 -11.62 15.64 -8.64
N VAL A 135 -10.51 14.98 -8.84
CA VAL A 135 -9.68 14.47 -7.75
C VAL A 135 -8.94 15.65 -7.13
N GLN A 136 -9.25 15.96 -5.87
CA GLN A 136 -8.63 17.06 -5.11
C GLN A 136 -7.68 16.50 -4.03
N LEU A 137 -6.83 15.59 -4.43
CA LEU A 137 -5.87 14.93 -3.56
C LEU A 137 -4.48 15.56 -3.74
N ASN A 138 -3.95 16.12 -2.66
CA ASN A 138 -2.60 16.67 -2.66
C ASN A 138 -1.62 15.62 -2.13
N VAL A 139 -0.68 15.26 -3.01
CA VAL A 139 0.38 14.27 -2.76
C VAL A 139 1.72 14.96 -3.01
N PRO A 140 2.35 15.55 -1.98
CA PRO A 140 3.58 16.33 -2.15
C PRO A 140 4.81 15.45 -2.29
N VAL A 141 5.05 14.96 -3.51
CA VAL A 141 6.29 14.23 -3.86
C VAL A 141 7.44 15.23 -3.99
N GLU A 142 8.60 14.91 -3.43
CA GLU A 142 9.83 15.67 -3.59
C GLU A 142 10.90 14.82 -4.26
N VAL A 143 11.64 15.43 -5.19
CA VAL A 143 12.80 14.81 -5.83
C VAL A 143 14.03 15.64 -5.51
N GLN A 144 15.06 15.02 -4.92
CA GLN A 144 16.32 15.62 -4.55
C GLN A 144 17.45 14.80 -5.19
N ASP A 145 17.99 15.26 -6.31
CA ASP A 145 18.96 14.54 -7.13
C ASP A 145 18.49 13.12 -7.49
N ASN A 146 19.08 12.10 -6.88
CA ASN A 146 18.72 10.69 -7.08
C ASN A 146 17.84 10.13 -5.96
N LYS A 147 17.25 10.98 -5.12
CA LYS A 147 16.39 10.60 -4.02
C LYS A 147 14.95 11.06 -4.25
N ILE A 148 14.00 10.13 -4.12
CA ILE A 148 12.57 10.35 -4.22
C ILE A 148 11.98 10.26 -2.82
N LEU A 149 11.27 11.31 -2.40
CA LEU A 149 10.62 11.39 -1.10
C LEU A 149 9.10 11.38 -1.30
N LEU A 150 8.47 10.30 -0.86
CA LEU A 150 7.02 10.11 -0.90
C LEU A 150 6.40 10.54 0.44
N PRO A 151 5.23 11.18 0.44
CA PRO A 151 4.60 11.61 1.68
C PRO A 151 4.02 10.42 2.46
N ASN A 152 4.11 10.47 3.80
CA ASN A 152 3.40 9.52 4.67
C ASN A 152 1.96 9.96 4.99
N PHE A 153 1.53 11.13 4.53
CA PHE A 153 0.17 11.62 4.63
C PHE A 153 -0.25 12.27 3.32
N VAL A 154 -1.46 11.97 2.90
CA VAL A 154 -2.14 12.67 1.82
C VAL A 154 -3.11 13.70 2.38
N LYS A 155 -3.40 14.75 1.61
CA LYS A 155 -4.24 15.86 2.06
C LYS A 155 -5.36 16.15 1.07
N TYR A 156 -6.59 16.30 1.59
CA TYR A 156 -7.76 16.61 0.77
C TYR A 156 -8.83 17.41 1.54
N PRO A 157 -9.80 18.05 0.84
CA PRO A 157 -10.89 18.77 1.50
C PRO A 157 -11.80 17.87 2.33
N TYR A 158 -12.24 18.34 3.50
CA TYR A 158 -13.10 17.58 4.40
C TYR A 158 -14.44 17.15 3.76
N GLN A 159 -14.98 17.92 2.82
CA GLN A 159 -16.17 17.56 2.07
C GLN A 159 -16.00 16.27 1.26
N ASP A 160 -14.79 15.95 0.87
CA ASP A 160 -14.42 14.79 0.03
C ASP A 160 -14.06 13.54 0.84
N ARG A 161 -14.18 13.55 2.16
CA ARG A 161 -13.79 12.45 3.07
C ARG A 161 -14.44 11.09 2.82
N PHE A 162 -15.52 11.04 2.03
CA PHE A 162 -16.21 9.81 1.67
C PHE A 162 -15.79 9.26 0.29
N ARG A 163 -14.83 9.90 -0.37
CA ARG A 163 -14.42 9.54 -1.72
C ARG A 163 -13.48 8.33 -1.76
N ASN A 164 -13.01 7.86 -0.60
CA ASN A 164 -12.10 6.71 -0.51
C ASN A 164 -10.94 6.87 -1.49
N TYR A 165 -10.12 7.88 -1.25
CA TYR A 165 -8.97 8.18 -2.06
C TYR A 165 -7.93 7.06 -1.99
N ASN A 166 -7.26 6.84 -3.10
CA ASN A 166 -6.13 5.92 -3.21
C ASN A 166 -5.02 6.57 -4.03
N VAL A 167 -3.78 6.29 -3.67
CA VAL A 167 -2.59 6.73 -4.40
C VAL A 167 -1.76 5.52 -4.77
N THR A 168 -1.33 5.47 -6.02
CA THR A 168 -0.41 4.44 -6.49
C THR A 168 0.77 5.12 -7.18
N TYR A 169 1.97 4.65 -6.91
CA TYR A 169 3.19 5.18 -7.48
C TYR A 169 3.79 4.16 -8.43
N GLU A 170 4.09 4.59 -9.66
CA GLU A 170 4.76 3.78 -10.66
C GLU A 170 6.08 4.47 -11.03
N LEU A 171 7.20 3.86 -10.66
CA LEU A 171 8.53 4.39 -10.94
C LEU A 171 9.07 3.74 -12.21
N VAL A 172 9.13 4.52 -13.28
CA VAL A 172 9.68 4.04 -14.55
C VAL A 172 11.15 4.42 -14.64
N VAL A 173 12.00 3.40 -14.84
CA VAL A 173 13.46 3.56 -14.85
C VAL A 173 14.10 2.98 -16.13
N PRO A 174 15.24 3.53 -16.60
CA PRO A 174 16.07 2.89 -17.60
C PRO A 174 16.56 1.50 -17.18
N MET A 175 16.90 0.64 -18.14
CA MET A 175 17.33 -0.75 -17.88
C MET A 175 18.54 -0.88 -16.96
N SER A 176 19.44 0.11 -16.93
CA SER A 176 20.67 0.08 -16.11
C SER A 176 20.52 0.68 -14.71
N THR A 177 19.38 1.32 -14.42
CA THR A 177 19.17 2.04 -13.14
C THR A 177 18.79 1.06 -12.04
N ARG A 178 19.44 1.14 -10.87
CA ARG A 178 19.09 0.37 -9.68
C ARG A 178 18.23 1.21 -8.76
N VAL A 179 17.26 0.58 -8.11
CA VAL A 179 16.35 1.24 -7.18
C VAL A 179 16.52 0.66 -5.79
N PHE A 180 16.64 1.52 -4.80
CA PHE A 180 16.88 1.14 -3.41
C PHE A 180 15.87 1.81 -2.47
N LYS A 181 15.44 1.08 -1.47
CA LYS A 181 14.70 1.60 -0.33
C LYS A 181 15.67 2.07 0.75
N LEU A 182 15.52 3.29 1.27
CA LEU A 182 16.43 3.83 2.30
C LEU A 182 16.09 3.37 3.71
N LYS A 183 14.80 3.13 4.00
CA LYS A 183 14.33 2.71 5.32
C LYS A 183 13.45 1.47 5.18
N GLU A 184 13.74 0.47 5.98
CA GLU A 184 12.85 -0.69 6.12
C GLU A 184 11.49 -0.26 6.68
N ASN A 185 10.43 -0.95 6.27
CA ASN A 185 9.06 -0.76 6.75
C ASN A 185 8.47 0.66 6.62
N ALA A 186 9.06 1.52 5.78
CA ALA A 186 8.54 2.86 5.55
C ALA A 186 7.60 2.95 4.34
N LEU A 187 7.82 2.08 3.35
CA LEU A 187 7.04 1.97 2.11
C LEU A 187 7.19 0.56 1.54
N ASN A 188 6.30 0.16 0.64
CA ASN A 188 6.47 -1.04 -0.18
C ASN A 188 7.10 -0.68 -1.51
N LEU A 189 8.15 -1.42 -1.88
CA LEU A 189 8.83 -1.27 -3.16
C LEU A 189 8.82 -2.63 -3.86
N ASP A 190 8.17 -2.70 -5.03
CA ASP A 190 7.96 -3.92 -5.80
C ASP A 190 8.40 -3.73 -7.25
N GLY A 191 8.73 -4.80 -7.95
CA GLY A 191 9.17 -4.77 -9.35
C GLY A 191 10.61 -5.23 -9.56
N ASP A 192 11.18 -4.95 -10.74
CA ASP A 192 12.57 -5.28 -11.06
C ASP A 192 13.51 -4.18 -10.54
N LEU A 193 14.01 -4.34 -9.32
CA LEU A 193 14.76 -3.32 -8.60
C LEU A 193 16.21 -3.20 -9.06
N ASP A 194 16.84 -4.30 -9.47
CA ASP A 194 18.27 -4.34 -9.80
C ASP A 194 18.57 -4.48 -11.30
N GLY A 195 17.56 -4.73 -12.13
CA GLY A 195 17.67 -4.83 -13.59
C GLY A 195 18.06 -6.22 -14.08
N ASP A 196 17.83 -7.25 -13.30
CA ASP A 196 18.11 -8.63 -13.72
C ASP A 196 16.93 -9.28 -14.47
N GLY A 197 15.79 -8.58 -14.59
CA GLY A 197 14.58 -9.02 -15.26
C GLY A 197 13.72 -9.94 -14.39
N VAL A 198 13.96 -9.98 -13.10
CA VAL A 198 13.17 -10.71 -12.11
C VAL A 198 12.43 -9.69 -11.25
N GLN A 199 11.17 -9.98 -10.96
CA GLN A 199 10.40 -9.14 -10.06
C GLN A 199 10.87 -9.38 -8.62
N ASP A 200 11.24 -8.32 -7.94
CA ASP A 200 11.64 -8.30 -6.55
C ASP A 200 10.45 -7.87 -5.70
N ASP A 201 10.19 -8.59 -4.62
CA ASP A 201 9.20 -8.20 -3.60
C ASP A 201 9.89 -7.42 -2.48
N ASP A 202 9.12 -6.72 -1.66
CA ASP A 202 9.63 -5.90 -0.55
C ASP A 202 10.46 -6.70 0.48
N ASP A 203 10.16 -8.00 0.60
CA ASP A 203 10.92 -8.96 1.41
C ASP A 203 12.30 -9.31 0.78
N ASP A 204 12.47 -9.11 -0.53
CA ASP A 204 13.70 -9.42 -1.27
C ASP A 204 14.73 -8.28 -1.23
N ALA A 205 14.29 -7.04 -0.97
CA ALA A 205 15.16 -5.86 -0.98
C ALA A 205 16.19 -5.83 0.15
N HIS A 206 15.95 -6.57 1.23
CA HIS A 206 16.84 -6.68 2.39
C HIS A 206 16.78 -8.09 2.98
N GLY A 207 17.53 -9.02 2.41
CA GLY A 207 17.59 -10.38 2.94
C GLY A 207 18.41 -11.32 2.07
N VAL A 208 18.48 -12.56 2.50
CA VAL A 208 19.02 -13.65 1.70
C VAL A 208 17.84 -14.45 1.16
N VAL A 209 17.54 -14.30 -0.11
CA VAL A 209 16.54 -15.12 -0.81
C VAL A 209 17.27 -16.30 -1.47
N ILE A 210 16.77 -17.50 -1.26
CA ILE A 210 17.34 -18.73 -1.84
C ILE A 210 16.29 -19.37 -2.75
N GLU A 211 16.46 -19.20 -4.03
CA GLU A 211 15.78 -19.97 -5.07
C GLU A 211 16.66 -21.12 -5.55
N LYS A 212 16.05 -22.14 -6.20
CA LYS A 212 16.71 -23.41 -6.61
C LYS A 212 18.21 -23.35 -6.97
N ASN A 213 18.68 -22.29 -7.62
CA ASN A 213 20.06 -22.07 -8.02
C ASN A 213 20.52 -20.60 -7.89
N LYS A 214 19.70 -19.74 -7.27
CA LYS A 214 19.98 -18.33 -7.06
C LYS A 214 19.97 -18.02 -5.56
N ILE A 215 20.92 -17.21 -5.14
CA ILE A 215 20.96 -16.63 -3.81
C ILE A 215 21.03 -15.12 -4.00
N LYS A 216 20.07 -14.39 -3.48
CA LYS A 216 20.13 -12.92 -3.42
C LYS A 216 20.65 -12.52 -2.03
N ILE A 217 21.63 -11.63 -1.99
CA ILE A 217 22.17 -11.07 -0.76
C ILE A 217 22.23 -9.56 -0.93
N ASN A 218 21.38 -8.82 -0.22
CA ASN A 218 21.32 -7.36 -0.26
C ASN A 218 21.28 -6.79 -1.69
N GLY A 219 20.39 -7.30 -2.54
CA GLY A 219 20.27 -6.89 -3.94
C GLY A 219 21.33 -7.42 -4.90
N SER A 220 22.28 -8.22 -4.43
CA SER A 220 23.25 -8.91 -5.29
C SER A 220 22.83 -10.33 -5.55
N THR A 221 22.64 -10.69 -6.82
CA THR A 221 22.23 -12.03 -7.24
C THR A 221 23.45 -12.92 -7.45
N ILE A 222 23.50 -14.07 -6.78
CA ILE A 222 24.51 -15.12 -6.96
C ILE A 222 23.82 -16.32 -7.56
N GLN A 223 24.17 -16.70 -8.77
CA GLN A 223 23.59 -17.84 -9.47
C GLN A 223 24.61 -18.96 -9.66
N TYR A 224 24.28 -20.16 -9.18
CA TYR A 224 25.08 -21.35 -9.37
C TYR A 224 24.63 -22.11 -10.61
N SER A 225 25.52 -22.39 -11.55
CA SER A 225 25.21 -23.22 -12.72
C SER A 225 25.16 -24.71 -12.33
N SER A 226 24.07 -25.38 -12.69
CA SER A 226 23.99 -26.85 -12.52
C SER A 226 24.86 -27.65 -13.49
N SER A 227 25.29 -27.01 -14.60
CA SER A 227 26.10 -27.64 -15.66
C SER A 227 27.59 -27.33 -15.55
N ASP A 228 27.96 -26.29 -14.80
CA ASP A 228 29.38 -25.87 -14.66
C ASP A 228 29.67 -25.59 -13.19
N LYS A 229 30.25 -26.56 -12.53
CA LYS A 229 30.52 -26.53 -11.06
C LYS A 229 31.66 -25.59 -10.67
N ASP A 230 32.45 -25.12 -11.63
CA ASP A 230 33.64 -24.32 -11.41
C ASP A 230 33.40 -22.82 -11.65
N SER A 231 32.22 -22.45 -12.04
CA SER A 231 31.83 -21.06 -12.25
C SER A 231 30.57 -20.65 -11.50
N VAL A 232 30.52 -19.38 -11.14
CA VAL A 232 29.38 -18.72 -10.47
C VAL A 232 29.06 -17.42 -11.23
N ILE A 233 27.82 -17.09 -11.35
CA ILE A 233 27.37 -15.81 -11.94
C ILE A 233 26.99 -14.90 -10.78
N ILE A 234 27.68 -13.75 -10.67
CA ILE A 234 27.32 -12.70 -9.70
C ILE A 234 26.89 -11.47 -10.49
N ASN A 235 25.67 -11.00 -10.25
CA ASN A 235 25.06 -9.84 -10.94
C ASN A 235 25.19 -9.95 -12.47
N GLY A 236 24.88 -11.14 -13.02
CA GLY A 236 24.96 -11.40 -14.47
C GLY A 236 26.36 -11.63 -15.02
N THR A 237 27.42 -11.46 -14.22
CA THR A 237 28.81 -11.68 -14.67
C THR A 237 29.31 -13.07 -14.26
N LYS A 238 29.64 -13.91 -15.24
CA LYS A 238 30.22 -15.24 -15.00
C LYS A 238 31.69 -15.14 -14.57
N MET A 239 32.04 -15.73 -13.44
CA MET A 239 33.38 -15.71 -12.90
C MET A 239 33.77 -17.07 -12.30
N PRO A 240 35.08 -17.37 -12.16
CA PRO A 240 35.54 -18.57 -11.48
C PRO A 240 35.07 -18.63 -10.03
N LYS A 241 34.73 -19.83 -9.54
CA LYS A 241 34.24 -20.04 -8.17
C LYS A 241 35.16 -19.46 -7.09
N ALA A 242 36.48 -19.58 -7.25
CA ALA A 242 37.45 -19.06 -6.30
C ALA A 242 37.46 -17.52 -6.20
N GLU A 243 37.06 -16.81 -7.23
CA GLU A 243 36.90 -15.36 -7.25
C GLU A 243 35.55 -14.96 -6.69
N ALA A 244 34.50 -15.68 -7.06
CA ALA A 244 33.16 -15.52 -6.50
C ALA A 244 33.13 -15.72 -4.98
N ASP A 245 33.85 -16.74 -4.45
CA ASP A 245 33.91 -17.01 -3.02
C ASP A 245 34.51 -15.81 -2.23
N LYS A 246 35.50 -15.11 -2.79
CA LYS A 246 36.05 -13.88 -2.17
C LYS A 246 35.05 -12.76 -2.10
N ILE A 247 34.26 -12.57 -3.15
CA ILE A 247 33.20 -11.55 -3.19
C ILE A 247 32.11 -11.91 -2.18
N ILE A 248 31.69 -13.15 -2.15
CA ILE A 248 30.69 -13.67 -1.21
C ILE A 248 31.18 -13.50 0.25
N ASP A 249 32.44 -13.80 0.53
CA ASP A 249 33.00 -13.61 1.86
C ASP A 249 33.13 -12.14 2.26
N SER A 250 33.40 -11.24 1.30
CA SER A 250 33.37 -9.80 1.55
C SER A 250 31.94 -9.31 1.85
N MET A 251 30.94 -9.85 1.15
CA MET A 251 29.52 -9.56 1.42
C MET A 251 29.11 -10.07 2.80
N LYS A 252 29.53 -11.28 3.19
CA LYS A 252 29.29 -11.83 4.54
C LYS A 252 29.94 -11.01 5.64
N THR A 253 31.15 -10.49 5.40
CA THR A 253 31.89 -9.67 6.38
C THR A 253 31.18 -8.32 6.60
N ASN A 254 30.56 -7.76 5.57
CA ASN A 254 29.73 -6.57 5.68
C ASN A 254 28.37 -6.82 6.37
N MET A 255 27.86 -8.07 6.29
CA MET A 255 26.69 -8.52 7.06
C MET A 255 26.99 -8.82 8.53
N GLY A 256 28.25 -9.09 8.89
CA GLY A 256 28.68 -9.40 10.27
C GLY A 256 28.49 -8.29 11.29
N LYS A 257 27.95 -7.14 10.90
CA LYS A 257 27.37 -6.11 11.81
C LYS A 257 25.89 -6.31 12.11
N MET A 258 25.22 -7.26 11.42
CA MET A 258 23.89 -7.76 11.75
C MET A 258 24.10 -9.09 12.51
N GLU A 259 23.77 -9.10 13.80
CA GLU A 259 23.94 -10.28 14.66
C GLU A 259 23.18 -11.48 14.08
N ASN A 260 23.98 -12.57 13.79
CA ASN A 260 23.52 -13.95 13.58
C ASN A 260 22.73 -14.28 12.31
N VAL A 261 23.36 -14.16 11.15
CA VAL A 261 22.88 -14.81 9.92
C VAL A 261 23.79 -16.01 9.58
N ASP A 262 23.31 -17.23 9.78
CA ASP A 262 23.96 -18.46 9.32
C ASP A 262 23.48 -18.81 7.91
N ILE A 263 24.32 -18.61 6.90
CA ILE A 263 24.01 -18.95 5.51
C ILE A 263 24.44 -20.38 5.23
N SER A 264 23.52 -21.19 4.82
CA SER A 264 23.76 -22.57 4.47
C SER A 264 23.27 -22.91 3.05
N ILE A 265 24.20 -23.34 2.20
CA ILE A 265 23.99 -23.63 0.78
C ILE A 265 23.69 -25.10 0.58
N LYS A 266 22.63 -25.41 -0.20
CA LYS A 266 22.25 -26.77 -0.56
C LYS A 266 22.97 -27.19 -1.86
N ASP A 267 23.91 -28.10 -1.77
CA ASP A 267 24.51 -28.77 -2.92
C ASP A 267 23.98 -30.20 -2.99
N GLY A 268 23.04 -30.44 -3.91
CA GLY A 268 22.51 -31.73 -4.37
C GLY A 268 22.11 -32.83 -3.38
N LYS A 269 22.57 -32.82 -2.13
CA LYS A 269 22.24 -33.80 -1.08
C LYS A 269 22.47 -33.36 0.37
N LYS A 270 22.89 -32.12 0.65
CA LYS A 270 23.02 -31.61 2.02
C LYS A 270 22.27 -30.32 2.21
N GLU A 271 21.28 -30.36 3.10
CA GLU A 271 20.56 -29.18 3.57
C GLU A 271 21.35 -28.47 4.65
N LYS A 272 21.52 -27.18 4.46
CA LYS A 272 21.95 -26.27 5.50
C LYS A 272 20.91 -25.19 5.64
N CYS A 273 20.41 -24.91 6.82
CA CYS A 273 19.40 -23.91 7.11
C CYS A 273 20.01 -22.61 7.61
N ILE A 274 19.43 -21.49 7.19
CA ILE A 274 19.67 -20.17 7.79
C ILE A 274 18.72 -20.05 8.97
N LYS A 275 19.24 -19.69 10.14
CA LYS A 275 18.44 -19.28 11.27
C LYS A 275 18.80 -17.84 11.61
N THR A 276 17.82 -16.96 11.50
CA THR A 276 17.85 -15.64 12.14
C THR A 276 17.40 -15.81 13.59
N LYS A 277 18.12 -15.21 14.50
CA LYS A 277 17.70 -15.10 15.90
C LYS A 277 17.37 -13.66 16.19
#